data_4fb2e7aa71f480903955a4c90f91457a
#
_entry.id   4fb2e7aa71f480903955a4c90f91457a
#
_cell.length_a   1.000
_cell.length_b   1.000
_cell.length_c   1.000
_cell.angle_alpha   90.00
_cell.angle_beta   90.00
_cell.angle_gamma   90.00
#
_symmetry.space_group_name_H-M   'P 1'
#
loop_
_entity.id
_entity.type
_entity.pdbx_description
1 polymer ?
#
loop_
_entity_poly.entity_id
_entity_poly.type
_entity_poly.pdbx_seq_one_letter_code
_entity_poly.pdbx_strand_id
1 'polypeptide(L)'
;SYAVGYLQILTIGLPFVAITCFVTAAFQSQGNTKTPMMIAGIVNVVNIVLGWLLIFGNLGLPSMGLTGAGIALVSAQIVGALIGLLLLYHKRIGLFHGAEHGKRFFALEGVYLKDIYTTGLPASCENLLWQFATIIISRVILSYGTNSYAAYQLGLQAEGVCDMLSVGFITASTTLA
;
A
#
# COMPACT_ATOMS: atom_id res chain seq x y z
N SER A 1 -9.72 -16.89 17.89
CA SER A 1 -10.40 -16.45 16.65
C SER A 1 -9.37 -16.05 15.61
N TYR A 2 -9.39 -16.71 14.47
CA TYR A 2 -8.40 -16.55 13.39
C TYR A 2 -8.32 -15.10 12.84
N ALA A 3 -9.44 -14.36 12.86
CA ALA A 3 -9.49 -12.97 12.41
C ALA A 3 -8.64 -12.03 13.28
N VAL A 4 -8.57 -12.23 14.58
CA VAL A 4 -7.77 -11.40 15.49
C VAL A 4 -6.28 -11.61 15.22
N GLY A 5 -5.84 -12.87 15.07
CA GLY A 5 -4.45 -13.18 14.73
C GLY A 5 -4.03 -12.59 13.38
N TYR A 6 -4.91 -12.66 12.38
CA TYR A 6 -4.67 -12.03 11.06
C TYR A 6 -4.51 -10.51 11.18
N LEU A 7 -5.39 -9.83 11.91
CA LEU A 7 -5.31 -8.38 12.11
C LEU A 7 -4.04 -7.96 12.87
N GLN A 8 -3.63 -8.74 13.87
CA GLN A 8 -2.38 -8.46 14.60
C GLN A 8 -1.15 -8.53 13.69
N ILE A 9 -1.10 -9.53 12.79
CA ILE A 9 -0.03 -9.67 11.80
C ILE A 9 -0.03 -8.48 10.85
N LEU A 10 -1.19 -8.07 10.34
CA LEU A 10 -1.30 -6.91 9.45
C LEU A 10 -0.84 -5.62 10.13
N THR A 11 -1.13 -5.46 11.43
CA THR A 11 -0.69 -4.27 12.19
C THR A 11 0.83 -4.14 12.22
N ILE A 12 1.55 -5.27 12.34
CA ILE A 12 3.02 -5.27 12.27
C ILE A 12 3.51 -4.86 10.86
N GLY A 13 2.73 -5.12 9.83
CA GLY A 13 3.03 -4.73 8.45
C GLY A 13 2.88 -3.23 8.16
N LEU A 14 2.06 -2.49 8.92
CA LEU A 14 1.75 -1.09 8.67
C LEU A 14 2.98 -0.17 8.49
N PRO A 15 4.02 -0.22 9.34
CA PRO A 15 5.19 0.63 9.16
C PRO A 15 5.92 0.34 7.83
N PHE A 16 5.95 -0.90 7.37
CA PHE A 16 6.57 -1.25 6.09
C PHE A 16 5.75 -0.76 4.90
N VAL A 17 4.43 -0.80 5.00
CA VAL A 17 3.53 -0.18 4.01
C VAL A 17 3.79 1.32 3.92
N ALA A 18 3.90 2.02 5.07
CA ALA A 18 4.20 3.45 5.10
C ALA A 18 5.55 3.77 4.42
N ILE A 19 6.58 2.97 4.69
CA ILE A 19 7.90 3.11 4.03
C ILE A 19 7.76 2.90 2.52
N THR A 20 7.04 1.88 2.08
CA THR A 20 6.84 1.60 0.65
C THR A 20 6.08 2.74 -0.03
N CYS A 21 5.06 3.31 0.61
CA CYS A 21 4.34 4.48 0.11
C CYS A 21 5.26 5.70 -0.01
N PHE A 22 6.09 5.96 1.00
CA PHE A 22 7.07 7.05 0.96
C PHE A 22 8.06 6.88 -0.19
N VAL A 23 8.63 5.69 -0.35
CA VAL A 23 9.57 5.37 -1.44
C VAL A 23 8.90 5.57 -2.81
N THR A 24 7.67 5.08 -2.96
CA THR A 24 6.89 5.22 -4.19
C THR A 24 6.65 6.70 -4.54
N ALA A 25 6.20 7.50 -3.56
CA ALA A 25 5.98 8.93 -3.73
C ALA A 25 7.28 9.67 -4.10
N ALA A 26 8.41 9.31 -3.46
CA ALA A 26 9.71 9.90 -3.74
C ALA A 26 10.21 9.61 -5.18
N PHE A 27 9.93 8.45 -5.74
CA PHE A 27 10.26 8.12 -7.13
C PHE A 27 9.30 8.80 -8.11
N GLN A 28 8.00 8.84 -7.80
CA GLN A 28 6.98 9.46 -8.64
C GLN A 28 7.17 10.97 -8.74
N SER A 29 7.53 11.65 -7.66
CA SER A 29 7.83 13.10 -7.66
C SER A 29 9.00 13.48 -8.58
N GLN A 30 9.82 12.51 -8.97
CA GLN A 30 10.94 12.71 -9.92
C GLN A 30 10.59 12.27 -11.35
N GLY A 31 9.32 11.97 -11.62
CA GLY A 31 8.88 11.46 -12.92
C GLY A 31 9.28 10.00 -13.20
N ASN A 32 9.85 9.30 -12.21
CA ASN A 32 10.27 7.91 -12.38
C ASN A 32 9.19 6.93 -11.91
N THR A 33 8.32 6.52 -12.81
CA THR A 33 7.26 5.54 -12.56
C THR A 33 7.73 4.09 -12.74
N LYS A 34 8.83 3.86 -13.46
CA LYS A 34 9.33 2.50 -13.75
C LYS A 34 9.83 1.79 -12.49
N THR A 35 10.53 2.52 -11.63
CA THR A 35 11.10 1.93 -10.40
C THR A 35 10.00 1.47 -9.42
N PRO A 36 8.99 2.29 -9.08
CA PRO A 36 7.85 1.84 -8.26
C PRO A 36 7.10 0.65 -8.87
N MET A 37 6.90 0.65 -10.19
CA MET A 37 6.26 -0.46 -10.89
C MET A 37 7.05 -1.77 -10.74
N MET A 38 8.37 -1.73 -10.87
CA MET A 38 9.22 -2.91 -10.66
C MET A 38 9.16 -3.40 -9.21
N ILE A 39 9.21 -2.49 -8.23
CA ILE A 39 9.07 -2.84 -6.81
C ILE A 39 7.72 -3.52 -6.56
N ALA A 40 6.63 -2.94 -7.05
CA ALA A 40 5.30 -3.52 -6.93
C ALA A 40 5.21 -4.91 -7.58
N GLY A 41 5.81 -5.09 -8.76
CA GLY A 41 5.92 -6.39 -9.43
C GLY A 41 6.62 -7.44 -8.57
N ILE A 42 7.78 -7.09 -8.00
CA ILE A 42 8.53 -7.99 -7.12
C ILE A 42 7.73 -8.33 -5.86
N VAL A 43 7.11 -7.35 -5.22
CA VAL A 43 6.25 -7.54 -4.03
C VAL A 43 5.11 -8.52 -4.35
N ASN A 44 4.45 -8.36 -5.51
CA ASN A 44 3.37 -9.25 -5.91
C ASN A 44 3.87 -10.69 -6.16
N VAL A 45 4.99 -10.86 -6.86
CA VAL A 45 5.59 -12.20 -7.09
C VAL A 45 5.95 -12.86 -5.76
N VAL A 46 6.61 -12.14 -4.86
CA VAL A 46 6.96 -12.64 -3.52
C VAL A 46 5.71 -13.01 -2.73
N ASN A 47 4.66 -12.18 -2.78
CA ASN A 47 3.39 -12.46 -2.11
C ASN A 47 2.73 -13.73 -2.65
N ILE A 48 2.68 -13.92 -3.98
CA ILE A 48 2.10 -15.12 -4.60
C ILE A 48 2.89 -16.37 -4.19
N VAL A 49 4.21 -16.32 -4.27
CA VAL A 49 5.07 -17.46 -3.93
C VAL A 49 4.97 -17.83 -2.46
N LEU A 50 5.10 -16.84 -1.56
CA LEU A 50 4.98 -17.07 -0.12
C LEU A 50 3.55 -17.44 0.28
N GLY A 51 2.55 -16.83 -0.35
CA GLY A 51 1.15 -17.18 -0.14
C GLY A 51 0.88 -18.64 -0.51
N TRP A 52 1.33 -19.08 -1.68
CA TRP A 52 1.20 -20.46 -2.11
C TRP A 52 1.88 -21.43 -1.15
N LEU A 53 3.09 -21.10 -0.68
CA LEU A 53 3.85 -21.93 0.27
C LEU A 53 3.17 -22.04 1.64
N LEU A 54 2.74 -20.90 2.21
CA LEU A 54 2.25 -20.83 3.59
C LEU A 54 0.77 -21.21 3.73
N ILE A 55 -0.06 -20.95 2.70
CA ILE A 55 -1.49 -21.31 2.72
C ILE A 55 -1.65 -22.82 2.57
N PHE A 56 -0.95 -23.41 1.59
CA PHE A 56 -1.09 -24.84 1.27
C PHE A 56 -0.14 -25.74 2.06
N GLY A 57 0.84 -25.18 2.75
CA GLY A 57 1.78 -25.98 3.55
C GLY A 57 2.71 -26.85 2.72
N ASN A 58 3.06 -26.41 1.50
CA ASN A 58 3.98 -27.14 0.64
C ASN A 58 5.41 -27.08 1.24
N LEU A 59 6.24 -28.05 0.88
CA LEU A 59 7.64 -28.21 1.37
C LEU A 59 7.75 -28.52 2.89
N GLY A 60 6.74 -29.17 3.50
CA GLY A 60 6.79 -29.62 4.88
C GLY A 60 6.45 -28.54 5.92
N LEU A 61 5.99 -27.38 5.49
CA LEU A 61 5.45 -26.36 6.37
C LEU A 61 4.01 -26.72 6.77
N PRO A 62 3.57 -26.44 8.04
CA PRO A 62 2.17 -26.64 8.42
C PRO A 62 1.30 -25.68 7.60
N SER A 63 0.16 -26.18 7.10
CA SER A 63 -0.83 -25.36 6.41
C SER A 63 -1.45 -24.34 7.37
N MET A 64 -1.03 -23.08 7.26
CA MET A 64 -1.45 -21.99 8.15
C MET A 64 -2.73 -21.29 7.68
N GLY A 65 -3.26 -21.63 6.51
CA GLY A 65 -4.49 -21.04 5.97
C GLY A 65 -4.48 -19.53 5.95
N LEU A 66 -5.46 -18.89 6.60
CA LEU A 66 -5.61 -17.43 6.64
C LEU A 66 -4.43 -16.71 7.31
N THR A 67 -3.84 -17.29 8.36
CA THR A 67 -2.68 -16.74 9.05
C THR A 67 -1.45 -16.73 8.14
N GLY A 68 -1.28 -17.79 7.34
CA GLY A 68 -0.23 -17.90 6.33
C GLY A 68 -0.35 -16.81 5.24
N ALA A 69 -1.56 -16.48 4.83
CA ALA A 69 -1.80 -15.38 3.89
C ALA A 69 -1.37 -14.02 4.47
N GLY A 70 -1.66 -13.77 5.76
CA GLY A 70 -1.23 -12.56 6.45
C GLY A 70 0.30 -12.43 6.54
N ILE A 71 0.98 -13.53 6.90
CA ILE A 71 2.44 -13.57 6.97
C ILE A 71 3.06 -13.35 5.58
N ALA A 72 2.52 -13.97 4.54
CA ALA A 72 3.01 -13.79 3.17
C ALA A 72 2.92 -12.31 2.74
N LEU A 73 1.80 -11.66 3.03
CA LEU A 73 1.57 -10.26 2.69
C LEU A 73 2.55 -9.34 3.43
N VAL A 74 2.72 -9.50 4.73
CA VAL A 74 3.66 -8.70 5.53
C VAL A 74 5.10 -8.93 5.10
N SER A 75 5.49 -10.19 4.84
CA SER A 75 6.84 -10.53 4.35
C SER A 75 7.12 -9.89 2.99
N ALA A 76 6.14 -9.90 2.07
CA ALA A 76 6.27 -9.25 0.78
C ALA A 76 6.42 -7.72 0.93
N GLN A 77 5.70 -7.09 1.85
CA GLN A 77 5.83 -5.66 2.16
C GLN A 77 7.22 -5.32 2.74
N ILE A 78 7.75 -6.15 3.62
CA ILE A 78 9.11 -6.00 4.16
C ILE A 78 10.14 -6.04 3.03
N VAL A 79 10.04 -7.03 2.13
CA VAL A 79 10.93 -7.13 0.96
C VAL A 79 10.81 -5.90 0.07
N GLY A 80 9.58 -5.42 -0.19
CA GLY A 80 9.34 -4.21 -0.97
C GLY A 80 9.94 -2.96 -0.35
N ALA A 81 9.76 -2.79 0.97
CA ALA A 81 10.34 -1.68 1.72
C ALA A 81 11.88 -1.70 1.69
N LEU A 82 12.50 -2.87 1.89
CA LEU A 82 13.95 -3.02 1.84
C LEU A 82 14.51 -2.73 0.45
N ILE A 83 13.94 -3.31 -0.60
CA ILE A 83 14.35 -3.06 -1.99
C ILE A 83 14.16 -1.57 -2.32
N GLY A 84 13.03 -0.98 -1.93
CA GLY A 84 12.74 0.41 -2.15
C GLY A 84 13.76 1.34 -1.49
N LEU A 85 14.09 1.10 -0.24
CA LEU A 85 15.11 1.86 0.50
C LEU A 85 16.51 1.68 -0.10
N LEU A 86 16.88 0.45 -0.48
CA LEU A 86 18.16 0.18 -1.12
C LEU A 86 18.30 0.90 -2.46
N LEU A 87 17.24 0.92 -3.27
CA LEU A 87 17.23 1.63 -4.54
C LEU A 87 17.28 3.15 -4.33
N LEU A 88 16.60 3.66 -3.31
CA LEU A 88 16.65 5.07 -2.94
C LEU A 88 18.08 5.47 -2.54
N TYR A 89 18.74 4.62 -1.76
CA TYR A 89 20.14 4.85 -1.32
C TYR A 89 21.12 4.72 -2.47
N HIS A 90 21.01 3.66 -3.30
CA HIS A 90 21.97 3.37 -4.36
C HIS A 90 21.89 4.36 -5.54
N LYS A 91 20.69 4.78 -5.93
CA LYS A 91 20.54 5.74 -7.04
C LYS A 91 20.91 7.17 -6.68
N ARG A 92 21.36 7.45 -5.44
CA ARG A 92 21.67 8.82 -4.97
C ARG A 92 20.64 9.82 -5.49
N ILE A 93 19.37 9.46 -5.39
CA ILE A 93 18.27 10.28 -5.85
C ILE A 93 18.39 11.61 -5.11
N GLY A 94 18.29 12.72 -5.82
CA GLY A 94 18.61 14.08 -5.40
C GLY A 94 18.07 14.59 -4.06
N LEU A 95 17.28 13.78 -3.34
CA LEU A 95 16.95 13.97 -1.93
C LEU A 95 18.22 14.06 -1.06
N PHE A 96 19.32 13.38 -1.46
CA PHE A 96 20.61 13.40 -0.75
C PHE A 96 21.67 14.28 -1.45
N HIS A 97 21.44 14.69 -2.72
CA HIS A 97 22.39 15.56 -3.44
C HIS A 97 22.28 17.05 -3.03
N GLY A 98 21.16 17.44 -2.43
CA GLY A 98 20.99 18.77 -1.80
C GLY A 98 21.57 18.88 -0.40
N ALA A 99 22.09 17.79 0.15
CA ALA A 99 22.60 17.69 1.53
C ALA A 99 24.10 18.06 1.66
N GLU A 100 24.68 18.83 0.74
CA GLU A 100 25.99 19.49 1.01
C GLU A 100 25.91 20.50 2.16
N HIS A 101 24.73 20.82 2.64
CA HIS A 101 24.51 21.54 3.88
C HIS A 101 23.72 20.67 4.86
N GLY A 102 24.40 19.78 5.54
CA GLY A 102 23.86 18.81 6.53
C GLY A 102 23.07 19.40 7.71
N LYS A 103 22.61 20.64 7.61
CA LYS A 103 21.74 21.33 8.57
C LYS A 103 20.30 21.55 8.09
N ARG A 104 19.96 21.22 6.84
CA ARG A 104 18.63 21.51 6.28
C ARG A 104 17.66 20.33 6.25
N PHE A 105 18.08 19.14 6.63
CA PHE A 105 17.21 17.95 6.65
C PHE A 105 16.09 18.06 7.70
N PHE A 106 16.25 18.87 8.74
CA PHE A 106 15.27 19.14 9.79
C PHE A 106 14.76 20.59 9.80
N ALA A 107 15.11 21.41 8.81
CA ALA A 107 14.45 22.68 8.63
C ALA A 107 13.07 22.44 7.99
N LEU A 108 12.12 22.00 8.80
CA LEU A 108 10.69 22.07 8.55
C LEU A 108 10.33 23.54 8.43
N GLU A 109 10.54 24.13 7.24
CA GLU A 109 10.05 25.47 6.96
C GLU A 109 8.52 25.40 7.06
N GLY A 110 7.92 26.17 7.96
CA GLY A 110 6.48 26.15 8.26
C GLY A 110 5.59 26.36 7.02
N VAL A 111 6.16 26.91 5.95
CA VAL A 111 5.50 27.08 4.65
C VAL A 111 5.15 25.71 4.02
N TYR A 112 6.10 24.79 3.97
CA TYR A 112 5.85 23.44 3.41
C TYR A 112 4.89 22.62 4.28
N LEU A 113 4.96 22.77 5.60
CA LEU A 113 4.00 22.14 6.50
C LEU A 113 2.58 22.65 6.26
N LYS A 114 2.41 23.93 6.02
CA LYS A 114 1.11 24.53 5.73
C LYS A 114 0.55 23.98 4.42
N ASP A 115 1.35 23.86 3.37
CA ASP A 115 0.93 23.35 2.07
C ASP A 115 0.57 21.85 2.15
N ILE A 116 1.35 21.05 2.86
CA ILE A 116 1.04 19.64 3.14
C ILE A 116 -0.27 19.53 3.92
N TYR A 117 -0.50 20.39 4.91
CA TYR A 117 -1.70 20.35 5.73
C TYR A 117 -2.94 20.80 4.97
N THR A 118 -2.84 21.87 4.16
CA THR A 118 -3.97 22.39 3.38
C THR A 118 -4.40 21.43 2.26
N THR A 119 -3.48 20.66 1.71
CA THR A 119 -3.79 19.68 0.64
C THR A 119 -4.11 18.30 1.21
N GLY A 120 -3.36 17.85 2.22
CA GLY A 120 -3.50 16.52 2.79
C GLY A 120 -4.72 16.35 3.68
N LEU A 121 -5.13 17.40 4.42
CA LEU A 121 -6.27 17.33 5.34
C LEU A 121 -7.60 17.12 4.61
N PRO A 122 -7.94 17.88 3.54
CA PRO A 122 -9.15 17.62 2.77
C PRO A 122 -9.17 16.22 2.15
N ALA A 123 -8.05 15.78 1.56
CA ALA A 123 -7.94 14.44 0.98
C ALA A 123 -8.10 13.33 2.03
N SER A 124 -7.57 13.53 3.24
CA SER A 124 -7.76 12.59 4.34
C SER A 124 -9.21 12.55 4.83
N CYS A 125 -9.88 13.71 4.91
CA CYS A 125 -11.30 13.79 5.27
C CYS A 125 -12.18 13.09 4.22
N GLU A 126 -11.90 13.28 2.93
CA GLU A 126 -12.59 12.59 1.84
C GLU A 126 -12.46 11.08 1.98
N ASN A 127 -11.24 10.56 2.18
CA ASN A 127 -11.01 9.14 2.40
C ASN A 127 -11.75 8.60 3.64
N LEU A 128 -11.78 9.34 4.73
CA LEU A 128 -12.52 8.96 5.93
C LEU A 128 -14.03 8.87 5.65
N LEU A 129 -14.60 9.88 4.98
CA LEU A 129 -16.02 9.87 4.62
C LEU A 129 -16.37 8.68 3.72
N TRP A 130 -15.52 8.37 2.74
CA TRP A 130 -15.68 7.19 1.89
C TRP A 130 -15.66 5.88 2.70
N GLN A 131 -14.73 5.75 3.65
CA GLN A 131 -14.67 4.57 4.51
C GLN A 131 -15.90 4.44 5.41
N PHE A 132 -16.38 5.54 5.99
CA PHE A 132 -17.61 5.53 6.79
C PHE A 132 -18.82 5.12 5.94
N ALA A 133 -18.96 5.67 4.73
CA ALA A 133 -20.03 5.31 3.82
C ALA A 133 -19.99 3.81 3.49
N THR A 134 -18.79 3.27 3.19
CA THR A 134 -18.60 1.84 2.89
C THR A 134 -18.99 0.95 4.08
N ILE A 135 -18.67 1.35 5.30
CA ILE A 135 -19.04 0.60 6.52
C ILE A 135 -20.57 0.58 6.68
N ILE A 136 -21.24 1.72 6.50
CA ILE A 136 -22.71 1.83 6.61
C ILE A 136 -23.38 0.96 5.55
N ILE A 137 -22.95 1.07 4.29
CA ILE A 137 -23.49 0.29 3.17
C ILE A 137 -23.28 -1.22 3.44
N SER A 138 -22.09 -1.61 3.86
CA SER A 138 -21.78 -3.00 4.18
C SER A 138 -22.68 -3.55 5.30
N ARG A 139 -22.95 -2.77 6.33
CA ARG A 139 -23.88 -3.13 7.41
C ARG A 139 -25.30 -3.30 6.91
N VAL A 140 -25.78 -2.39 6.06
CA VAL A 140 -27.13 -2.46 5.48
C VAL A 140 -27.26 -3.72 4.61
N ILE A 141 -26.30 -3.98 3.75
CA ILE A 141 -26.35 -5.16 2.86
C ILE A 141 -26.25 -6.46 3.67
N LEU A 142 -25.45 -6.49 4.72
CA LEU A 142 -25.33 -7.66 5.59
C LEU A 142 -26.64 -7.99 6.31
N SER A 143 -27.51 -6.98 6.56
CA SER A 143 -28.83 -7.22 7.15
C SER A 143 -29.78 -7.98 6.23
N TYR A 144 -29.54 -7.97 4.92
CA TYR A 144 -30.30 -8.78 3.92
C TYR A 144 -29.77 -10.20 3.76
N GLY A 145 -28.72 -10.57 4.49
CA GLY A 145 -28.15 -11.92 4.53
C GLY A 145 -26.75 -12.00 3.93
N THR A 146 -26.05 -13.06 4.34
CA THR A 146 -24.65 -13.30 3.94
C THR A 146 -24.46 -13.52 2.43
N ASN A 147 -25.46 -14.11 1.76
CA ASN A 147 -25.41 -14.34 0.31
C ASN A 147 -25.46 -13.00 -0.47
N SER A 148 -26.30 -12.06 -0.03
CA SER A 148 -26.37 -10.71 -0.62
C SER A 148 -25.08 -9.95 -0.44
N TYR A 149 -24.45 -10.08 0.73
CA TYR A 149 -23.15 -9.47 1.00
C TYR A 149 -22.03 -10.09 0.13
N ALA A 150 -22.04 -11.40 -0.06
CA ALA A 150 -21.08 -12.07 -0.94
C ALA A 150 -21.22 -11.60 -2.41
N ALA A 151 -22.44 -11.48 -2.90
CA ALA A 151 -22.70 -10.96 -4.25
C ALA A 151 -22.21 -9.49 -4.41
N TYR A 152 -22.46 -8.66 -3.40
CA TYR A 152 -21.95 -7.28 -3.38
C TYR A 152 -20.41 -7.22 -3.41
N GLN A 153 -19.73 -8.06 -2.64
CA GLN A 153 -18.27 -8.13 -2.63
C GLN A 153 -17.69 -8.57 -3.98
N LEU A 154 -18.35 -9.51 -4.67
CA LEU A 154 -17.96 -9.90 -6.02
C LEU A 154 -18.15 -8.75 -7.02
N GLY A 155 -19.20 -7.97 -6.88
CA GLY A 155 -19.44 -6.76 -7.68
C GLY A 155 -18.32 -5.72 -7.48
N LEU A 156 -17.95 -5.44 -6.23
CA LEU A 156 -16.83 -4.53 -5.91
C LEU A 156 -15.49 -5.01 -6.47
N GLN A 157 -15.24 -6.31 -6.48
CA GLN A 157 -14.01 -6.85 -7.08
C GLN A 157 -14.00 -6.67 -8.61
N ALA A 158 -15.14 -6.83 -9.28
CA ALA A 158 -15.25 -6.56 -10.71
C ALA A 158 -15.05 -5.08 -11.04
N GLU A 159 -15.63 -4.18 -10.24
CA GLU A 159 -15.43 -2.73 -10.33
C GLU A 159 -13.95 -2.35 -10.14
N GLY A 160 -13.27 -2.95 -9.15
CA GLY A 160 -11.85 -2.72 -8.86
C GLY A 160 -10.93 -3.03 -10.05
N VAL A 161 -11.30 -3.94 -10.94
CA VAL A 161 -10.53 -4.19 -12.17
C VAL A 161 -10.60 -2.99 -13.12
N CYS A 162 -11.76 -2.35 -13.24
CA CYS A 162 -11.93 -1.13 -14.03
C CYS A 162 -11.19 0.06 -13.38
N ASP A 163 -11.24 0.17 -12.07
CA ASP A 163 -10.56 1.22 -11.32
C ASP A 163 -9.04 1.14 -11.45
N MET A 164 -8.46 -0.06 -11.51
CA MET A 164 -7.01 -0.23 -11.74
C MET A 164 -6.54 0.47 -13.01
N LEU A 165 -7.32 0.41 -14.10
CA LEU A 165 -6.99 1.11 -15.35
C LEU A 165 -7.04 2.63 -15.15
N SER A 166 -8.06 3.13 -14.47
CA SER A 166 -8.23 4.56 -14.19
C SER A 166 -7.10 5.11 -13.33
N VAL A 167 -6.70 4.40 -12.26
CA VAL A 167 -5.57 4.77 -11.41
C VAL A 167 -4.26 4.82 -12.18
N GLY A 168 -4.05 3.91 -13.16
CA GLY A 168 -2.90 3.94 -14.05
C GLY A 168 -2.82 5.25 -14.86
N PHE A 169 -3.94 5.70 -15.44
CA PHE A 169 -4.00 6.97 -16.17
C PHE A 169 -3.81 8.18 -15.25
N ILE A 170 -4.41 8.19 -14.08
CA ILE A 170 -4.25 9.27 -13.08
C ILE A 170 -2.77 9.39 -12.70
N THR A 171 -2.12 8.27 -12.37
CA THR A 171 -0.70 8.26 -11.98
C THR A 171 0.20 8.73 -13.11
N ALA A 172 -0.07 8.33 -14.34
CA ALA A 172 0.69 8.80 -15.50
C ALA A 172 0.50 10.32 -15.72
N SER A 173 -0.72 10.82 -15.59
CA SER A 173 -1.04 12.23 -15.75
C SER A 173 -0.37 13.09 -14.67
N THR A 174 -0.40 12.67 -13.41
CA THR A 174 0.20 13.42 -12.29
C THR A 174 1.73 13.42 -12.33
N THR A 175 2.36 12.45 -13.01
CA THR A 175 3.83 12.42 -13.16
C THR A 175 4.32 13.19 -14.37
N LEU A 176 3.43 13.53 -15.33
CA LEU A 176 3.76 14.29 -16.53
C LEU A 176 3.45 15.79 -16.38
N ALA A 177 2.63 16.16 -15.40
CA ALA A 177 2.31 17.56 -15.08
C ALA A 177 3.36 18.16 -14.14
#